data_7b0fc52d57848db61bfed81fa683117f
#
_entry.id   7b0fc52d57848db61bfed81fa683117f
#
_cell.length_a   1.000
_cell.length_b   1.000
_cell.length_c   1.000
_cell.angle_alpha   90.00
_cell.angle_beta   90.00
_cell.angle_gamma   90.00
#
_symmetry.space_group_name_H-M   'P 1'
#
loop_
_entity.id
_entity.type
_entity.pdbx_description
1 polymer ?
#
loop_
_entity_poly.entity_id
_entity_poly.type
_entity_poly.pdbx_seq_one_letter_code
_entity_poly.pdbx_strand_id
1 'polypeptide(L)'
;KYIVNCLDDKNTENCGICKNCIGYEEFSSVVSKDSLRKAVAFLEKVLLPIKARVQWAKTDMSGQTRIDMPNEEGICLSIYGEQGYGTMVKSGKYETKKFCDSLVEKSASVLRNLIFEKGISQLAYVPSLRSDVVKDFAIRLAAKLGIPCIDVFRKIAAKMQKEMENSSFQCSNARKSFSLRDGTSLSGSILLVDDIVDSKWTLTVCGYLLRTAGAEHVYPYALACSSKKRAD
;
A
#
# COMPACT_ATOMS: atom_id res chain seq x y z
N LYS A 1 11.64 -39.99 -15.98
CA LYS A 1 12.55 -40.07 -17.19
C LYS A 1 13.32 -38.77 -17.42
N TYR A 2 12.69 -37.58 -17.42
CA TYR A 2 13.41 -36.34 -17.71
C TYR A 2 14.57 -36.08 -16.72
N ILE A 3 14.31 -36.20 -15.41
CA ILE A 3 15.33 -35.98 -14.35
C ILE A 3 16.45 -37.02 -14.46
N VAL A 4 16.08 -38.27 -14.67
CA VAL A 4 17.04 -39.40 -14.84
C VAL A 4 17.96 -39.14 -16.01
N ASN A 5 17.42 -38.69 -17.17
CA ASN A 5 18.22 -38.32 -18.32
C ASN A 5 19.13 -37.11 -18.10
N CYS A 6 18.64 -36.11 -17.32
CA CYS A 6 19.46 -34.94 -16.96
C CYS A 6 20.62 -35.28 -16.01
N LEU A 7 20.54 -36.40 -15.31
CA LEU A 7 21.57 -36.90 -14.37
C LEU A 7 22.46 -38.02 -15.00
N ASP A 8 22.39 -38.20 -16.34
CA ASP A 8 23.13 -39.23 -17.08
C ASP A 8 22.93 -40.66 -16.55
N ASP A 9 21.80 -40.89 -15.84
CA ASP A 9 21.44 -42.23 -15.35
C ASP A 9 20.93 -43.10 -16.52
N LYS A 10 21.55 -44.24 -16.74
CA LYS A 10 21.19 -45.18 -17.80
C LYS A 10 19.90 -45.97 -17.51
N ASN A 11 19.33 -45.83 -16.34
CA ASN A 11 18.09 -46.50 -15.99
C ASN A 11 16.88 -45.79 -16.62
N THR A 12 16.33 -46.39 -17.67
CA THR A 12 15.18 -45.89 -18.42
C THR A 12 13.84 -46.44 -17.96
N GLU A 13 13.82 -47.28 -16.92
CA GLU A 13 12.58 -47.89 -16.40
C GLU A 13 11.69 -46.85 -15.68
N ASN A 14 10.42 -47.16 -15.65
CA ASN A 14 9.46 -46.37 -14.88
C ASN A 14 9.67 -46.58 -13.37
N CYS A 15 9.67 -45.52 -12.57
CA CYS A 15 9.90 -45.62 -11.15
C CYS A 15 8.73 -46.31 -10.38
N GLY A 16 7.59 -46.52 -11.00
CA GLY A 16 6.41 -47.15 -10.42
C GLY A 16 5.71 -46.35 -9.33
N ILE A 17 6.18 -45.15 -8.98
CA ILE A 17 5.70 -44.35 -7.85
C ILE A 17 5.11 -43.00 -8.30
N CYS A 18 5.68 -42.37 -9.32
CA CYS A 18 5.24 -41.04 -9.74
C CYS A 18 3.93 -41.11 -10.55
N LYS A 19 3.20 -39.99 -10.60
CA LYS A 19 1.95 -39.82 -11.34
C LYS A 19 2.04 -40.39 -12.79
N ASN A 20 3.14 -40.13 -13.48
CA ASN A 20 3.33 -40.59 -14.85
C ASN A 20 3.54 -42.10 -14.96
N CYS A 21 3.94 -42.79 -13.89
CA CYS A 21 4.14 -44.22 -13.88
C CYS A 21 2.89 -44.99 -13.48
N ILE A 22 2.12 -44.47 -12.51
CA ILE A 22 0.95 -45.14 -11.95
C ILE A 22 -0.37 -44.65 -12.54
N GLY A 23 -0.35 -43.54 -13.29
CA GLY A 23 -1.50 -43.08 -14.07
C GLY A 23 -2.67 -42.50 -13.25
N TYR A 24 -2.52 -42.30 -11.94
CA TYR A 24 -3.57 -41.70 -11.16
C TYR A 24 -3.23 -40.27 -10.72
N GLU A 25 -4.24 -39.43 -10.54
CA GLU A 25 -4.08 -38.10 -9.99
C GLU A 25 -4.26 -38.10 -8.50
N GLU A 26 -3.16 -37.92 -7.75
CA GLU A 26 -3.19 -37.82 -6.29
C GLU A 26 -3.93 -36.58 -5.80
N PHE A 27 -3.91 -35.54 -6.63
CA PHE A 27 -4.63 -34.32 -6.36
C PHE A 27 -5.52 -33.94 -7.57
N SER A 28 -6.77 -33.63 -7.30
CA SER A 28 -7.66 -33.12 -8.34
C SER A 28 -7.12 -31.79 -8.89
N SER A 29 -7.02 -31.68 -10.22
CA SER A 29 -6.74 -30.42 -10.89
C SER A 29 -7.94 -29.45 -10.84
N VAL A 30 -9.13 -29.97 -10.45
CA VAL A 30 -10.34 -29.16 -10.31
C VAL A 30 -10.49 -28.70 -8.87
N VAL A 31 -10.30 -27.41 -8.65
CA VAL A 31 -10.52 -26.76 -7.35
C VAL A 31 -12.02 -26.56 -7.14
N SER A 32 -12.56 -27.03 -6.01
CA SER A 32 -13.96 -26.79 -5.68
C SER A 32 -14.26 -25.30 -5.52
N LYS A 33 -15.47 -24.85 -5.88
CA LYS A 33 -15.93 -23.47 -5.68
C LYS A 33 -15.82 -23.04 -4.21
N ASP A 34 -16.03 -23.96 -3.26
CA ASP A 34 -15.94 -23.70 -1.84
C ASP A 34 -14.48 -23.49 -1.40
N SER A 35 -13.55 -24.34 -1.86
CA SER A 35 -12.11 -24.19 -1.61
C SER A 35 -11.57 -22.89 -2.18
N LEU A 36 -11.98 -22.53 -3.42
CA LEU A 36 -11.62 -21.25 -4.03
C LEU A 36 -12.15 -20.07 -3.19
N ARG A 37 -13.41 -20.15 -2.78
CA ARG A 37 -14.03 -19.10 -1.95
C ARG A 37 -13.32 -18.94 -0.61
N LYS A 38 -12.94 -20.04 0.06
CA LYS A 38 -12.17 -20.03 1.31
C LYS A 38 -10.77 -19.46 1.10
N ALA A 39 -10.08 -19.81 0.03
CA ALA A 39 -8.75 -19.27 -0.30
C ALA A 39 -8.81 -17.77 -0.57
N VAL A 40 -9.78 -17.32 -1.36
CA VAL A 40 -10.01 -15.87 -1.60
C VAL A 40 -10.30 -15.15 -0.29
N ALA A 41 -11.21 -15.66 0.53
CA ALA A 41 -11.55 -15.06 1.82
C ALA A 41 -10.36 -15.02 2.80
N PHE A 42 -9.46 -16.00 2.74
CA PHE A 42 -8.22 -16.00 3.52
C PHE A 42 -7.26 -14.92 3.05
N LEU A 43 -7.01 -14.82 1.74
CA LEU A 43 -6.15 -13.79 1.15
C LEU A 43 -6.68 -12.37 1.40
N GLU A 44 -7.99 -12.20 1.40
CA GLU A 44 -8.65 -10.91 1.66
C GLU A 44 -8.56 -10.44 3.12
N LYS A 45 -8.24 -11.34 4.06
CA LYS A 45 -8.10 -11.01 5.49
C LYS A 45 -6.70 -10.52 5.85
N VAL A 46 -5.70 -10.75 5.01
CA VAL A 46 -4.31 -10.38 5.30
C VAL A 46 -4.10 -8.91 4.98
N LEU A 47 -4.31 -8.07 5.98
CA LEU A 47 -3.90 -6.67 5.93
C LEU A 47 -2.42 -6.55 6.29
N LEU A 48 -1.72 -5.68 5.61
CA LEU A 48 -0.29 -5.46 5.84
C LEU A 48 -0.09 -4.18 6.67
N PRO A 49 0.68 -4.23 7.78
CA PRO A 49 0.94 -3.03 8.57
C PRO A 49 1.88 -2.09 7.82
N ILE A 50 1.61 -0.78 7.89
CA ILE A 50 2.55 0.26 7.48
C ILE A 50 3.21 0.79 8.74
N LYS A 51 4.35 0.21 9.12
CA LYS A 51 5.10 0.68 10.29
C LYS A 51 5.65 2.08 10.06
N ALA A 52 5.46 2.94 11.05
CA ALA A 52 5.94 4.31 10.99
C ALA A 52 7.48 4.38 10.93
N ARG A 53 7.99 5.36 10.18
CA ARG A 53 9.39 5.74 10.30
C ARG A 53 9.56 6.65 11.51
N VAL A 54 10.55 6.32 12.34
CA VAL A 54 10.87 7.09 13.56
C VAL A 54 12.15 7.92 13.42
N GLN A 55 12.85 7.78 12.28
CA GLN A 55 14.08 8.50 12.00
C GLN A 55 14.07 9.10 10.59
N TRP A 56 14.57 10.32 10.48
CA TRP A 56 14.90 10.94 9.20
C TRP A 56 16.13 10.27 8.60
N ALA A 57 16.29 10.39 7.30
CA ALA A 57 17.51 9.94 6.66
C ALA A 57 18.71 10.82 7.08
N LYS A 58 19.87 10.21 7.34
CA LYS A 58 21.06 10.87 7.89
C LYS A 58 21.58 12.09 7.11
N THR A 59 21.21 12.22 5.84
CA THR A 59 21.61 13.35 4.99
C THR A 59 20.64 14.53 5.04
N ASP A 60 19.69 14.52 5.95
CA ASP A 60 18.78 15.63 6.12
C ASP A 60 19.53 16.82 6.74
N MET A 61 19.48 17.96 6.04
CA MET A 61 20.20 19.19 6.38
C MET A 61 19.77 19.84 7.70
N SER A 62 18.69 19.35 8.33
CA SER A 62 18.20 19.89 9.61
C SER A 62 18.99 19.40 10.84
N GLY A 63 19.91 18.45 10.67
CA GLY A 63 20.65 17.84 11.78
C GLY A 63 19.80 16.95 12.69
N GLN A 64 18.51 16.86 12.43
CA GLN A 64 17.56 16.09 13.22
C GLN A 64 17.52 14.65 12.75
N THR A 65 17.83 13.71 13.62
CA THR A 65 17.82 12.28 13.30
C THR A 65 16.52 11.59 13.67
N ARG A 66 15.79 12.10 14.66
CA ARG A 66 14.52 11.54 15.13
C ARG A 66 13.34 12.34 14.57
N ILE A 67 12.26 11.63 14.26
CA ILE A 67 10.98 12.24 13.90
C ILE A 67 10.21 12.46 15.20
N ASP A 68 10.00 13.72 15.58
CA ASP A 68 9.35 14.05 16.86
C ASP A 68 7.86 13.67 16.87
N MET A 69 7.22 13.76 15.72
CA MET A 69 5.80 13.46 15.52
C MET A 69 5.62 12.43 14.40
N PRO A 70 5.98 11.14 14.63
CA PRO A 70 5.81 10.11 13.62
C PRO A 70 4.33 9.84 13.36
N ASN A 71 4.04 9.20 12.23
CA ASN A 71 2.72 8.63 12.00
C ASN A 71 2.44 7.50 13.00
N GLU A 72 1.19 7.20 13.21
CA GLU A 72 0.76 5.95 13.81
C GLU A 72 1.00 4.77 12.85
N GLU A 73 0.84 3.54 13.33
CA GLU A 73 0.86 2.38 12.45
C GLU A 73 -0.34 2.42 11.51
N GLY A 74 -0.06 2.29 10.23
CA GLY A 74 -1.05 2.33 9.17
C GLY A 74 -1.39 0.94 8.63
N ILE A 75 -2.27 0.91 7.61
CA ILE A 75 -2.75 -0.30 6.97
C ILE A 75 -2.54 -0.22 5.47
N CYS A 76 -2.03 -1.32 4.88
CA CYS A 76 -1.99 -1.54 3.45
C CYS A 76 -2.94 -2.68 3.07
N LEU A 77 -3.78 -2.46 2.05
CA LEU A 77 -4.83 -3.41 1.66
C LEU A 77 -4.26 -4.63 0.92
N SER A 78 -3.23 -4.45 0.09
CA SER A 78 -2.74 -5.52 -0.80
C SER A 78 -1.26 -5.35 -1.15
N ILE A 79 -0.71 -6.34 -1.85
CA ILE A 79 0.60 -6.23 -2.49
C ILE A 79 0.39 -5.84 -3.96
N TYR A 80 1.11 -4.83 -4.41
CA TYR A 80 1.00 -4.30 -5.76
C TYR A 80 1.28 -5.36 -6.82
N GLY A 81 0.34 -5.55 -7.75
CA GLY A 81 0.43 -6.50 -8.85
C GLY A 81 0.14 -7.96 -8.48
N GLU A 82 -0.02 -8.31 -7.20
CA GLU A 82 -0.49 -9.65 -6.81
C GLU A 82 -1.98 -9.82 -7.13
N GLN A 83 -2.41 -11.08 -7.30
CA GLN A 83 -3.81 -11.41 -7.63
C GLN A 83 -4.81 -10.83 -6.62
N GLY A 84 -5.98 -10.46 -7.09
CA GLY A 84 -7.02 -9.82 -6.30
C GLY A 84 -6.89 -8.30 -6.28
N TYR A 85 -6.88 -7.69 -5.11
CA TYR A 85 -6.86 -6.22 -4.99
C TYR A 85 -5.59 -5.59 -5.56
N GLY A 86 -4.43 -6.27 -5.50
CA GLY A 86 -3.18 -5.77 -6.06
C GLY A 86 -3.22 -5.56 -7.58
N THR A 87 -3.86 -6.46 -8.33
CA THR A 87 -4.08 -6.29 -9.78
C THR A 87 -5.11 -5.20 -10.07
N MET A 88 -6.16 -5.07 -9.25
CA MET A 88 -7.16 -4.00 -9.39
C MET A 88 -6.51 -2.62 -9.18
N VAL A 89 -5.58 -2.48 -8.22
CA VAL A 89 -4.82 -1.25 -8.00
C VAL A 89 -3.95 -0.93 -9.21
N LYS A 90 -3.26 -1.92 -9.76
CA LYS A 90 -2.43 -1.76 -10.96
C LYS A 90 -3.27 -1.28 -12.15
N SER A 91 -4.37 -1.96 -12.46
CA SER A 91 -5.27 -1.60 -13.55
C SER A 91 -5.88 -0.21 -13.33
N GLY A 92 -6.39 0.08 -12.11
CA GLY A 92 -6.94 1.39 -11.76
C GLY A 92 -5.97 2.54 -11.97
N LYS A 93 -4.69 2.34 -11.62
CA LYS A 93 -3.67 3.39 -11.73
C LYS A 93 -3.22 3.65 -13.17
N TYR A 94 -3.01 2.61 -13.97
CA TYR A 94 -2.32 2.72 -15.26
C TYR A 94 -3.23 2.55 -16.46
N GLU A 95 -4.29 1.74 -16.38
CA GLU A 95 -5.17 1.40 -17.49
C GLU A 95 -6.44 2.27 -17.46
N THR A 96 -7.28 2.09 -16.44
CA THR A 96 -8.59 2.74 -16.35
C THR A 96 -8.56 4.16 -15.82
N LYS A 97 -7.45 4.59 -15.19
CA LYS A 97 -7.28 5.88 -14.52
C LYS A 97 -8.37 6.16 -13.46
N LYS A 98 -8.94 5.10 -12.90
CA LYS A 98 -9.92 5.14 -11.83
C LYS A 98 -9.86 3.85 -11.01
N PHE A 99 -9.84 3.96 -9.69
CA PHE A 99 -9.98 2.79 -8.83
C PHE A 99 -11.44 2.34 -8.79
N CYS A 100 -11.67 1.04 -8.96
CA CYS A 100 -13.03 0.46 -9.02
C CYS A 100 -13.75 0.56 -7.66
N ASP A 101 -15.07 0.49 -7.68
CA ASP A 101 -15.89 0.61 -6.48
C ASP A 101 -15.63 -0.53 -5.48
N SER A 102 -15.25 -1.72 -5.96
CA SER A 102 -14.84 -2.84 -5.08
C SER A 102 -13.66 -2.49 -4.18
N LEU A 103 -12.69 -1.69 -4.66
CA LEU A 103 -11.58 -1.19 -3.83
C LEU A 103 -12.09 -0.19 -2.78
N VAL A 104 -13.04 0.68 -3.13
CA VAL A 104 -13.64 1.64 -2.19
C VAL A 104 -14.42 0.91 -1.09
N GLU A 105 -15.27 -0.05 -1.48
CA GLU A 105 -16.08 -0.84 -0.55
C GLU A 105 -15.21 -1.65 0.43
N LYS A 106 -14.19 -2.33 -0.11
CA LYS A 106 -13.25 -3.10 0.73
C LYS A 106 -12.48 -2.20 1.68
N SER A 107 -11.96 -1.07 1.19
CA SER A 107 -11.25 -0.09 2.03
C SER A 107 -12.14 0.45 3.14
N ALA A 108 -13.38 0.81 2.82
CA ALA A 108 -14.34 1.27 3.82
C ALA A 108 -14.64 0.19 4.87
N SER A 109 -14.81 -1.07 4.44
CA SER A 109 -15.04 -2.20 5.35
C SER A 109 -13.87 -2.40 6.33
N VAL A 110 -12.64 -2.31 5.83
CA VAL A 110 -11.41 -2.46 6.64
C VAL A 110 -11.23 -1.32 7.62
N LEU A 111 -11.54 -0.09 7.21
CA LEU A 111 -11.23 1.13 7.97
C LEU A 111 -12.30 1.52 8.99
N ARG A 112 -13.54 1.02 8.90
CA ARG A 112 -14.63 1.41 9.81
C ARG A 112 -14.30 1.25 11.29
N ASN A 113 -13.75 0.10 11.67
CA ASN A 113 -13.39 -0.14 13.06
C ASN A 113 -12.24 0.77 13.50
N LEU A 114 -11.21 0.93 12.66
CA LEU A 114 -10.09 1.82 12.95
C LEU A 114 -10.56 3.27 13.15
N ILE A 115 -11.46 3.75 12.29
CA ILE A 115 -12.01 5.13 12.39
C ILE A 115 -12.71 5.33 13.71
N PHE A 116 -13.58 4.39 14.10
CA PHE A 116 -14.33 4.46 15.36
C PHE A 116 -13.39 4.38 16.57
N GLU A 117 -12.50 3.38 16.61
CA GLU A 117 -11.59 3.16 17.75
C GLU A 117 -10.57 4.27 17.94
N LYS A 118 -10.10 4.89 16.86
CA LYS A 118 -9.06 5.93 16.89
C LYS A 118 -9.62 7.35 16.80
N GLY A 119 -10.94 7.51 16.76
CA GLY A 119 -11.58 8.81 16.66
C GLY A 119 -11.16 9.61 15.43
N ILE A 120 -10.95 8.91 14.29
CA ILE A 120 -10.52 9.56 13.05
C ILE A 120 -11.70 10.38 12.51
N SER A 121 -11.50 11.69 12.40
CA SER A 121 -12.54 12.65 12.05
C SER A 121 -12.45 13.21 10.64
N GLN A 122 -11.32 13.01 9.96
CA GLN A 122 -11.03 13.59 8.65
C GLN A 122 -10.17 12.63 7.81
N LEU A 123 -10.29 12.74 6.49
CA LEU A 123 -9.46 12.03 5.54
C LEU A 123 -8.68 13.02 4.68
N ALA A 124 -7.35 12.93 4.68
CA ALA A 124 -6.46 13.63 3.74
C ALA A 124 -5.89 12.64 2.73
N TYR A 125 -5.55 13.11 1.53
CA TYR A 125 -4.96 12.27 0.49
C TYR A 125 -3.64 12.86 -0.01
N VAL A 126 -2.75 11.98 -0.47
CA VAL A 126 -1.49 12.37 -1.10
C VAL A 126 -1.78 12.81 -2.55
N PRO A 127 -1.55 14.09 -2.91
CA PRO A 127 -1.82 14.56 -4.27
C PRO A 127 -0.79 14.05 -5.29
N SER A 128 -1.23 13.89 -6.53
CA SER A 128 -0.35 13.58 -7.66
C SER A 128 -0.42 14.70 -8.71
N LEU A 129 0.72 15.02 -9.35
CA LEU A 129 0.75 15.99 -10.46
C LEU A 129 0.27 15.39 -11.79
N ARG A 130 0.20 14.06 -11.87
CA ARG A 130 -0.06 13.36 -13.14
C ARG A 130 -1.46 12.79 -13.23
N SER A 131 -2.18 12.70 -12.13
CA SER A 131 -3.45 11.99 -12.10
C SER A 131 -4.25 12.33 -10.83
N ASP A 132 -5.55 12.48 -10.97
CA ASP A 132 -6.50 12.68 -9.86
C ASP A 132 -7.06 11.35 -9.30
N VAL A 133 -6.49 10.21 -9.66
CA VAL A 133 -6.99 8.87 -9.28
C VAL A 133 -7.07 8.69 -7.77
N VAL A 134 -6.04 9.15 -7.02
CA VAL A 134 -6.03 9.09 -5.56
C VAL A 134 -7.05 10.05 -4.97
N LYS A 135 -7.20 11.24 -5.52
CA LYS A 135 -8.19 12.23 -5.11
C LYS A 135 -9.62 11.70 -5.28
N ASP A 136 -9.96 11.17 -6.46
CA ASP A 136 -11.27 10.56 -6.73
C ASP A 136 -11.56 9.43 -5.75
N PHE A 137 -10.59 8.53 -5.54
CA PHE A 137 -10.71 7.45 -4.58
C PHE A 137 -10.95 7.96 -3.15
N ALA A 138 -10.16 8.93 -2.70
CA ALA A 138 -10.25 9.50 -1.37
C ALA A 138 -11.62 10.15 -1.10
N ILE A 139 -12.17 10.89 -2.08
CA ILE A 139 -13.49 11.51 -1.98
C ILE A 139 -14.58 10.42 -1.84
N ARG A 140 -14.55 9.38 -2.68
CA ARG A 140 -15.52 8.27 -2.61
C ARG A 140 -15.38 7.48 -1.31
N LEU A 141 -14.17 7.23 -0.86
CA LEU A 141 -13.90 6.54 0.40
C LEU A 141 -14.41 7.36 1.60
N ALA A 142 -14.11 8.65 1.66
CA ALA A 142 -14.57 9.54 2.71
C ALA A 142 -16.10 9.58 2.81
N ALA A 143 -16.78 9.67 1.67
CA ALA A 143 -18.25 9.59 1.60
C ALA A 143 -18.80 8.26 2.18
N LYS A 144 -18.14 7.12 1.88
CA LYS A 144 -18.51 5.80 2.43
C LYS A 144 -18.26 5.66 3.93
N LEU A 145 -17.27 6.37 4.44
CA LEU A 145 -16.88 6.38 5.85
C LEU A 145 -17.65 7.42 6.67
N GLY A 146 -18.35 8.34 6.00
CA GLY A 146 -19.10 9.42 6.67
C GLY A 146 -18.22 10.49 7.30
N ILE A 147 -16.99 10.69 6.80
CA ILE A 147 -16.05 11.72 7.26
C ILE A 147 -15.66 12.68 6.13
N PRO A 148 -15.33 13.95 6.42
CA PRO A 148 -14.90 14.90 5.40
C PRO A 148 -13.56 14.50 4.74
N CYS A 149 -13.47 14.68 3.42
CA CYS A 149 -12.22 14.62 2.68
C CYS A 149 -11.63 16.02 2.56
N ILE A 150 -10.40 16.20 3.03
CA ILE A 150 -9.71 17.49 3.03
C ILE A 150 -8.58 17.55 2.01
N ASP A 151 -8.52 18.62 1.22
CA ASP A 151 -7.47 18.90 0.24
C ASP A 151 -6.49 19.93 0.82
N VAL A 152 -5.55 19.47 1.61
CA VAL A 152 -4.64 20.33 2.39
C VAL A 152 -3.22 20.40 1.82
N PHE A 153 -2.88 19.51 0.88
CA PHE A 153 -1.54 19.48 0.33
C PHE A 153 -1.41 20.26 -0.97
N ARG A 154 -0.26 20.90 -1.15
CA ARG A 154 0.29 21.32 -2.44
C ARG A 154 1.40 20.38 -2.84
N LYS A 155 1.36 19.86 -4.07
CA LYS A 155 2.47 19.12 -4.66
C LYS A 155 3.25 20.00 -5.60
N ILE A 156 4.55 20.09 -5.38
CA ILE A 156 5.48 20.87 -6.20
C ILE A 156 6.24 19.88 -7.09
N ALA A 157 6.45 20.26 -8.37
CA ALA A 157 7.27 19.45 -9.26
C ALA A 157 8.73 19.46 -8.80
N ALA A 158 9.17 18.40 -8.11
CA ALA A 158 10.58 18.19 -7.85
C ALA A 158 11.24 17.65 -9.13
N LYS A 159 12.43 18.16 -9.50
CA LYS A 159 13.21 17.63 -10.62
C LYS A 159 13.57 16.18 -10.28
N MET A 160 13.05 15.23 -11.05
CA MET A 160 13.44 13.82 -10.96
C MET A 160 14.88 13.69 -11.44
N GLN A 161 15.83 13.51 -10.55
CA GLN A 161 17.12 12.93 -10.89
C GLN A 161 16.94 11.41 -11.02
N LYS A 162 17.36 10.85 -12.15
CA LYS A 162 17.07 9.47 -12.58
C LYS A 162 17.70 8.34 -11.75
N GLU A 163 18.48 8.64 -10.70
CA GLU A 163 19.30 7.66 -9.96
C GLU A 163 19.01 7.70 -8.45
N MET A 164 17.76 7.44 -8.04
CA MET A 164 17.39 7.63 -6.63
C MET A 164 16.98 6.32 -5.95
N GLU A 165 17.90 5.36 -5.88
CA GLU A 165 17.69 4.14 -5.07
C GLU A 165 17.97 4.34 -3.57
N ASN A 166 18.67 5.42 -3.19
CA ASN A 166 19.06 5.68 -1.80
C ASN A 166 17.91 6.31 -1.00
N SER A 167 17.66 5.78 0.19
CA SER A 167 16.64 6.25 1.14
C SER A 167 16.74 7.75 1.47
N SER A 168 17.94 8.30 1.52
CA SER A 168 18.21 9.71 1.79
C SER A 168 17.70 10.63 0.70
N PHE A 169 17.90 10.25 -0.55
CA PHE A 169 17.39 11.00 -1.70
C PHE A 169 15.87 10.93 -1.78
N GLN A 170 15.28 9.77 -1.50
CA GLN A 170 13.82 9.60 -1.47
C GLN A 170 13.19 10.48 -0.39
N CYS A 171 13.79 10.57 0.80
CA CYS A 171 13.38 11.47 1.87
C CYS A 171 13.46 12.94 1.45
N SER A 172 14.61 13.37 0.94
CA SER A 172 14.81 14.74 0.47
C SER A 172 13.85 15.13 -0.64
N ASN A 173 13.62 14.22 -1.59
CA ASN A 173 12.66 14.43 -2.68
C ASN A 173 11.23 14.57 -2.15
N ALA A 174 10.80 13.71 -1.24
CA ALA A 174 9.48 13.81 -0.62
C ALA A 174 9.30 15.16 0.11
N ARG A 175 10.28 15.59 0.91
CA ARG A 175 10.25 16.90 1.60
C ARG A 175 10.12 18.09 0.65
N LYS A 176 10.82 18.06 -0.48
CA LYS A 176 10.75 19.13 -1.50
C LYS A 176 9.48 19.09 -2.33
N SER A 177 8.81 17.94 -2.38
CA SER A 177 7.65 17.71 -3.25
C SER A 177 6.33 18.09 -2.63
N PHE A 178 6.25 18.19 -1.29
CA PHE A 178 4.99 18.43 -0.60
C PHE A 178 5.09 19.61 0.36
N SER A 179 4.06 20.44 0.38
CA SER A 179 3.81 21.48 1.38
C SER A 179 2.33 21.53 1.70
N LEU A 180 1.99 22.18 2.80
CA LEU A 180 0.59 22.49 3.10
C LEU A 180 0.12 23.72 2.30
N ARG A 181 -1.19 23.81 2.10
CA ARG A 181 -1.83 25.03 1.62
C ARG A 181 -1.79 26.09 2.71
N ASP A 182 -1.71 27.34 2.31
CA ASP A 182 -1.64 28.46 3.25
C ASP A 182 -2.91 28.51 4.11
N GLY A 183 -2.74 28.79 5.40
CA GLY A 183 -3.85 28.86 6.36
C GLY A 183 -4.37 27.49 6.82
N THR A 184 -3.72 26.38 6.47
CA THR A 184 -4.14 25.06 6.97
C THR A 184 -3.94 24.97 8.48
N SER A 185 -5.04 24.76 9.20
CA SER A 185 -5.07 24.45 10.63
C SER A 185 -5.92 23.21 10.82
N LEU A 186 -5.40 22.23 11.55
CA LEU A 186 -6.01 20.91 11.72
C LEU A 186 -6.19 20.58 13.20
N SER A 187 -7.06 19.63 13.48
CA SER A 187 -7.29 19.07 14.81
C SER A 187 -7.72 17.61 14.71
N GLY A 188 -7.59 16.89 15.80
CA GLY A 188 -8.02 15.48 15.90
C GLY A 188 -7.17 14.52 15.08
N SER A 189 -7.70 13.33 14.92
CA SER A 189 -7.05 12.23 14.20
C SER A 189 -7.41 12.23 12.70
N ILE A 190 -6.42 11.99 11.85
CA ILE A 190 -6.55 12.06 10.39
C ILE A 190 -6.16 10.73 9.74
N LEU A 191 -6.99 10.25 8.82
CA LEU A 191 -6.63 9.17 7.89
C LEU A 191 -5.87 9.76 6.70
N LEU A 192 -4.62 9.36 6.49
CA LEU A 192 -3.80 9.78 5.34
C LEU A 192 -3.77 8.69 4.27
N VAL A 193 -4.36 8.96 3.11
CA VAL A 193 -4.56 7.98 2.04
C VAL A 193 -3.58 8.19 0.89
N ASP A 194 -2.96 7.07 0.44
CA ASP A 194 -2.16 7.00 -0.79
C ASP A 194 -2.55 5.75 -1.61
N ASP A 195 -2.11 5.66 -2.87
CA ASP A 195 -2.37 4.49 -3.70
C ASP A 195 -1.34 3.37 -3.47
N ILE A 196 -0.06 3.70 -3.51
CA ILE A 196 1.01 2.70 -3.39
C ILE A 196 2.08 3.20 -2.42
N VAL A 197 2.34 2.40 -1.40
CA VAL A 197 3.46 2.63 -0.49
C VAL A 197 4.66 1.78 -0.90
N ASP A 198 5.81 2.43 -1.03
CA ASP A 198 7.09 1.79 -1.30
C ASP A 198 8.09 2.07 -0.15
N SER A 199 8.80 3.17 -0.20
CA SER A 199 9.79 3.55 0.81
C SER A 199 9.21 4.19 2.07
N LYS A 200 7.91 4.43 2.09
CA LYS A 200 7.15 5.14 3.15
C LYS A 200 7.47 6.64 3.29
N TRP A 201 8.45 7.19 2.56
CA TRP A 201 8.85 8.60 2.72
C TRP A 201 7.74 9.59 2.38
N THR A 202 6.93 9.32 1.38
CA THR A 202 5.78 10.17 1.04
C THR A 202 4.80 10.26 2.21
N LEU A 203 4.37 9.11 2.74
CA LEU A 203 3.46 9.07 3.89
C LEU A 203 4.09 9.67 5.15
N THR A 204 5.40 9.47 5.37
CA THR A 204 6.12 10.05 6.50
C THR A 204 6.13 11.58 6.43
N VAL A 205 6.49 12.14 5.29
CA VAL A 205 6.56 13.60 5.10
C VAL A 205 5.17 14.23 5.15
N CYS A 206 4.21 13.67 4.43
CA CYS A 206 2.84 14.20 4.45
C CYS A 206 2.22 14.11 5.86
N GLY A 207 2.43 12.99 6.56
CA GLY A 207 1.93 12.87 7.93
C GLY A 207 2.61 13.84 8.89
N TYR A 208 3.92 14.03 8.77
CA TYR A 208 4.64 15.05 9.55
C TYR A 208 4.08 16.46 9.29
N LEU A 209 3.81 16.81 8.04
CA LEU A 209 3.17 18.09 7.70
C LEU A 209 1.77 18.23 8.33
N LEU A 210 0.94 17.19 8.34
CA LEU A 210 -0.36 17.23 9.02
C LEU A 210 -0.20 17.42 10.53
N ARG A 211 0.77 16.75 11.14
CA ARG A 211 1.08 16.90 12.57
C ARG A 211 1.53 18.32 12.91
N THR A 212 2.37 18.93 12.10
CA THR A 212 2.81 20.33 12.29
C THR A 212 1.68 21.33 12.11
N ALA A 213 0.62 20.97 11.36
CA ALA A 213 -0.58 21.80 11.21
C ALA A 213 -1.62 21.62 12.32
N GLY A 214 -1.35 20.78 13.33
CA GLY A 214 -2.20 20.58 14.49
C GLY A 214 -2.96 19.26 14.57
N ALA A 215 -2.78 18.34 13.59
CA ALA A 215 -3.34 17.00 13.70
C ALA A 215 -2.76 16.28 14.94
N GLU A 216 -3.61 15.65 15.75
CA GLU A 216 -3.20 14.92 16.95
C GLU A 216 -2.58 13.57 16.62
N HIS A 217 -3.15 12.86 15.66
CA HIS A 217 -2.66 11.57 15.18
C HIS A 217 -2.86 11.46 13.68
N VAL A 218 -1.96 10.75 12.98
CA VAL A 218 -2.08 10.48 11.55
C VAL A 218 -1.93 8.99 11.30
N TYR A 219 -2.97 8.38 10.73
CA TYR A 219 -3.04 6.96 10.40
C TYR A 219 -2.90 6.77 8.89
N PRO A 220 -1.76 6.24 8.40
CA PRO A 220 -1.58 5.97 6.99
C PRO A 220 -2.45 4.82 6.48
N TYR A 221 -2.99 4.98 5.28
CA TYR A 221 -3.65 3.92 4.54
C TYR A 221 -3.17 3.91 3.09
N ALA A 222 -2.86 2.72 2.55
CA ALA A 222 -2.52 2.56 1.15
C ALA A 222 -3.27 1.39 0.53
N LEU A 223 -3.61 1.50 -0.77
CA LEU A 223 -4.24 0.42 -1.51
C LEU A 223 -3.28 -0.74 -1.77
N ALA A 224 -2.00 -0.45 -1.98
CA ALA A 224 -1.00 -1.49 -2.18
C ALA A 224 0.38 -1.10 -1.62
N CYS A 225 1.18 -2.10 -1.24
CA CYS A 225 2.60 -1.95 -1.00
C CYS A 225 3.41 -2.63 -2.10
N SER A 226 4.62 -2.13 -2.39
CA SER A 226 5.48 -2.65 -3.46
C SER A 226 6.02 -4.06 -3.16
N SER A 227 6.15 -4.45 -1.89
CA SER A 227 6.50 -5.81 -1.45
C SER A 227 6.19 -6.02 0.03
N LYS A 228 6.04 -7.29 0.47
CA LYS A 228 5.84 -7.65 1.89
C LYS A 228 6.96 -7.12 2.79
N LYS A 229 8.21 -7.20 2.34
CA LYS A 229 9.39 -6.73 3.10
C LYS A 229 9.42 -5.22 3.35
N ARG A 230 8.65 -4.42 2.58
CA ARG A 230 8.63 -2.95 2.69
C ARG A 230 7.44 -2.41 3.49
N ALA A 231 6.46 -3.24 3.77
CA ALA A 231 5.39 -2.92 4.72
C ALA A 231 5.89 -2.97 6.17
N ASP A 232 6.79 -3.93 6.46
CA ASP A 232 7.50 -4.02 7.74
C ASP A 232 8.56 -2.94 7.87
#